data_f9e6f56b13c869977d2e665e19701a31
#
_entry.id   f9e6f56b13c869977d2e665e19701a31
#
_cell.length_a   1.000
_cell.length_b   1.000
_cell.length_c   1.000
_cell.angle_alpha   90.00
_cell.angle_beta   90.00
_cell.angle_gamma   90.00
#
_symmetry.space_group_name_H-M   'P 1'
#
loop_
_entity.id
_entity.type
_entity.pdbx_description
1 polymer ?
#
loop_
_entity_poly.entity_id
_entity_poly.type
_entity_poly.pdbx_seq_one_letter_code
_entity_poly.pdbx_strand_id
1 'polypeptide(L)'
;MASLSGPRLAPARGEATHLVVLLHGYGADGNDLIGLAPHWQALLPTVAFAAPNAPARVPGSAGHQWFPLTRMDPHELERGVEAAAPLLNQFLDEELARLKLAPGKLALAGFSQGTMMSLHVGLRRTVPPAAIIGFSGLLASPPPKAQAAMPPILLTHGDADSVIPAQAMLLAAMQLGAAGAQVQWHLAPGMGHGIDPAGMAMAGEFLNLAFTGRLESAGEIHCPVA
;
A
#
# COMPACT_ATOMS: atom_id res chain seq x y z
N MET A 1 22.28 6.10 -10.61
CA MET A 1 21.48 4.90 -10.26
C MET A 1 20.13 5.02 -10.96
N ALA A 2 19.50 3.92 -11.37
CA ALA A 2 18.18 3.98 -12.00
C ALA A 2 17.17 4.44 -10.94
N SER A 3 16.46 5.52 -11.23
CA SER A 3 15.35 6.03 -10.40
C SER A 3 14.03 5.49 -10.95
N LEU A 4 13.09 5.14 -10.08
CA LEU A 4 11.73 4.79 -10.50
C LEU A 4 11.02 6.03 -11.05
N SER A 5 10.20 5.84 -12.07
CA SER A 5 9.40 6.92 -12.68
C SER A 5 7.94 6.49 -12.75
N GLY A 6 7.03 7.46 -12.78
CA GLY A 6 5.61 7.19 -12.89
C GLY A 6 4.76 8.47 -12.74
N PRO A 7 3.44 8.36 -12.91
CA PRO A 7 2.54 9.49 -12.80
C PRO A 7 2.46 10.04 -11.37
N ARG A 8 2.12 11.31 -11.28
CA ARG A 8 1.90 12.04 -10.03
C ARG A 8 0.64 12.87 -10.15
N LEU A 9 -0.06 13.03 -9.04
CA LEU A 9 -1.18 13.94 -8.91
C LEU A 9 -0.88 14.92 -7.77
N ALA A 10 -0.87 16.21 -8.11
CA ALA A 10 -0.67 17.27 -7.14
C ALA A 10 -1.87 17.40 -6.18
N PRO A 11 -1.69 18.01 -5.00
CA PRO A 11 -2.82 18.35 -4.14
C PRO A 11 -3.87 19.17 -4.89
N ALA A 12 -5.15 18.97 -4.58
CA ALA A 12 -6.24 19.78 -5.10
C ALA A 12 -6.24 21.20 -4.51
N ARG A 13 -5.61 21.39 -3.34
CA ARG A 13 -5.52 22.68 -2.66
C ARG A 13 -4.16 22.86 -1.97
N GLY A 14 -3.56 24.00 -2.16
CA GLY A 14 -2.36 24.44 -1.43
C GLY A 14 -1.13 23.57 -1.67
N GLU A 15 -0.21 23.62 -0.72
CA GLU A 15 0.99 22.78 -0.69
C GLU A 15 0.67 21.38 -0.15
N ALA A 16 1.50 20.40 -0.53
CA ALA A 16 1.34 19.05 -0.02
C ALA A 16 1.61 18.98 1.49
N THR A 17 0.66 18.40 2.23
CA THR A 17 0.82 18.12 3.67
C THR A 17 1.22 16.67 3.93
N HIS A 18 0.87 15.78 3.02
CA HIS A 18 1.17 14.34 3.06
C HIS A 18 1.38 13.82 1.63
N LEU A 19 2.02 12.67 1.54
CA LEU A 19 2.24 11.91 0.31
C LEU A 19 1.64 10.51 0.44
N VAL A 20 0.81 10.12 -0.52
CA VAL A 20 0.39 8.72 -0.72
C VAL A 20 1.11 8.16 -1.93
N VAL A 21 1.85 7.06 -1.74
CA VAL A 21 2.48 6.35 -2.85
C VAL A 21 1.69 5.07 -3.14
N LEU A 22 1.26 4.95 -4.40
CA LEU A 22 0.39 3.89 -4.92
C LEU A 22 1.25 2.87 -5.66
N LEU A 23 1.26 1.61 -5.19
CA LEU A 23 2.11 0.55 -5.72
C LEU A 23 1.27 -0.48 -6.47
N HIS A 24 1.44 -0.55 -7.78
CA HIS A 24 0.66 -1.42 -8.67
C HIS A 24 0.99 -2.90 -8.51
N GLY A 25 0.09 -3.76 -9.00
CA GLY A 25 0.26 -5.21 -9.05
C GLY A 25 1.15 -5.68 -10.22
N TYR A 26 1.43 -6.97 -10.24
CA TYR A 26 2.17 -7.63 -11.33
C TYR A 26 1.45 -7.44 -12.66
N GLY A 27 2.18 -7.06 -13.69
CA GLY A 27 1.65 -6.87 -15.05
C GLY A 27 0.95 -5.54 -15.31
N ALA A 28 0.82 -4.69 -14.29
CA ALA A 28 0.25 -3.35 -14.38
C ALA A 28 1.34 -2.27 -14.46
N ASP A 29 0.97 -1.01 -14.31
CA ASP A 29 1.89 0.13 -14.22
C ASP A 29 1.33 1.22 -13.28
N GLY A 30 2.07 2.32 -13.14
CA GLY A 30 1.66 3.44 -12.29
C GLY A 30 0.37 4.12 -12.75
N ASN A 31 0.02 4.07 -14.05
CA ASN A 31 -1.20 4.70 -14.56
C ASN A 31 -2.45 3.96 -14.09
N ASP A 32 -2.38 2.66 -13.86
CA ASP A 32 -3.50 1.89 -13.30
C ASP A 32 -3.82 2.39 -11.89
N LEU A 33 -2.81 2.49 -11.01
CA LEU A 33 -3.04 2.82 -9.62
C LEU A 33 -3.25 4.31 -9.36
N ILE A 34 -2.66 5.21 -10.14
CA ILE A 34 -2.89 6.65 -9.95
C ILE A 34 -4.36 7.02 -10.14
N GLY A 35 -5.12 6.20 -10.88
CA GLY A 35 -6.56 6.32 -11.05
C GLY A 35 -7.37 6.23 -9.74
N LEU A 36 -6.79 5.70 -8.65
CA LEU A 36 -7.41 5.70 -7.33
C LEU A 36 -7.40 7.09 -6.67
N ALA A 37 -6.37 7.88 -6.94
CA ALA A 37 -6.15 9.16 -6.27
C ALA A 37 -7.30 10.17 -6.41
N PRO A 38 -7.96 10.35 -7.57
CA PRO A 38 -9.12 11.24 -7.70
C PRO A 38 -10.29 10.89 -6.78
N HIS A 39 -10.50 9.60 -6.47
CA HIS A 39 -11.56 9.16 -5.56
C HIS A 39 -11.34 9.63 -4.12
N TRP A 40 -10.08 9.81 -3.72
CA TRP A 40 -9.71 10.26 -2.38
C TRP A 40 -9.46 11.77 -2.30
N GLN A 41 -9.24 12.44 -3.44
CA GLN A 41 -8.80 13.83 -3.48
C GLN A 41 -9.83 14.81 -2.89
N ALA A 42 -11.13 14.51 -2.97
CA ALA A 42 -12.18 15.31 -2.33
C ALA A 42 -12.07 15.28 -0.79
N LEU A 43 -11.74 14.12 -0.22
CA LEU A 43 -11.56 13.92 1.22
C LEU A 43 -10.17 14.38 1.69
N LEU A 44 -9.15 14.28 0.81
CA LEU A 44 -7.74 14.53 1.09
C LEU A 44 -7.20 15.67 0.19
N PRO A 45 -7.75 16.89 0.25
CA PRO A 45 -7.46 17.93 -0.75
C PRO A 45 -6.03 18.47 -0.73
N THR A 46 -5.29 18.27 0.38
CA THR A 46 -3.89 18.71 0.54
C THR A 46 -2.89 17.57 0.41
N VAL A 47 -3.32 16.39 -0.05
CA VAL A 47 -2.45 15.22 -0.22
C VAL A 47 -1.94 15.15 -1.65
N ALA A 48 -0.64 14.91 -1.82
CA ALA A 48 -0.02 14.57 -3.09
C ALA A 48 -0.03 13.04 -3.28
N PHE A 49 -0.15 12.60 -4.53
CA PHE A 49 -0.11 11.18 -4.88
C PHE A 49 1.00 10.93 -5.90
N ALA A 50 1.66 9.77 -5.80
CA ALA A 50 2.62 9.29 -6.77
C ALA A 50 2.43 7.78 -6.97
N ALA A 51 2.57 7.31 -8.21
CA ALA A 51 2.46 5.89 -8.54
C ALA A 51 3.62 5.48 -9.44
N PRO A 52 4.75 5.02 -8.86
CA PRO A 52 5.90 4.61 -9.67
C PRO A 52 5.62 3.33 -10.45
N ASN A 53 6.19 3.24 -11.64
CA ASN A 53 6.32 1.97 -12.35
C ASN A 53 7.35 1.10 -11.63
N ALA A 54 7.04 -0.15 -11.44
CA ALA A 54 7.98 -1.13 -10.91
C ALA A 54 9.21 -1.28 -11.85
N PRO A 55 10.38 -1.68 -11.32
CA PRO A 55 11.66 -1.56 -12.04
C PRO A 55 11.80 -2.46 -13.26
N ALA A 56 11.14 -3.60 -13.30
CA ALA A 56 11.29 -4.58 -14.36
C ALA A 56 10.04 -4.69 -15.23
N ARG A 57 10.22 -4.96 -16.52
CA ARG A 57 9.12 -5.35 -17.41
C ARG A 57 8.76 -6.81 -17.19
N VAL A 58 7.49 -7.13 -17.30
CA VAL A 58 7.03 -8.52 -17.39
C VAL A 58 7.40 -9.06 -18.77
N PRO A 59 8.10 -10.21 -18.88
CA PRO A 59 8.47 -10.78 -20.17
C PRO A 59 7.23 -10.99 -21.06
N GLY A 60 7.30 -10.48 -22.29
CA GLY A 60 6.20 -10.59 -23.27
C GLY A 60 4.98 -9.69 -23.00
N SER A 61 5.05 -8.75 -22.05
CA SER A 61 3.98 -7.81 -21.70
C SER A 61 4.48 -6.36 -21.70
N ALA A 62 3.54 -5.41 -21.84
CA ALA A 62 3.81 -3.99 -21.65
C ALA A 62 3.85 -3.59 -20.16
N GLY A 63 3.38 -4.44 -19.26
CA GLY A 63 3.32 -4.16 -17.82
C GLY A 63 4.63 -4.36 -17.09
N HIS A 64 4.62 -3.96 -15.83
CA HIS A 64 5.78 -3.98 -14.94
C HIS A 64 5.61 -4.99 -13.79
N GLN A 65 6.70 -5.32 -13.12
CA GLN A 65 6.75 -6.17 -11.94
C GLN A 65 7.80 -5.65 -10.96
N TRP A 66 7.50 -5.72 -9.67
CA TRP A 66 8.45 -5.37 -8.62
C TRP A 66 9.58 -6.40 -8.55
N PHE A 67 9.20 -7.66 -8.71
CA PHE A 67 10.10 -8.80 -8.77
C PHE A 67 9.44 -9.92 -9.61
N PRO A 68 10.22 -10.83 -10.19
CA PRO A 68 9.68 -11.97 -10.93
C PRO A 68 8.83 -12.87 -10.02
N LEU A 69 7.71 -13.36 -10.56
CA LEU A 69 6.85 -14.36 -9.94
C LEU A 69 6.82 -15.62 -10.82
N THR A 70 7.30 -16.73 -10.29
CA THR A 70 7.33 -18.02 -11.00
C THR A 70 6.54 -19.11 -10.29
N ARG A 71 6.62 -19.19 -8.98
CA ARG A 71 5.96 -20.22 -8.15
C ARG A 71 5.06 -19.66 -7.06
N MET A 72 5.23 -18.38 -6.72
CA MET A 72 4.59 -17.73 -5.56
C MET A 72 4.86 -18.48 -4.22
N ASP A 73 6.00 -19.15 -4.11
CA ASP A 73 6.38 -19.76 -2.85
C ASP A 73 6.94 -18.71 -1.86
N PRO A 74 6.87 -18.95 -0.54
CA PRO A 74 7.27 -17.97 0.46
C PRO A 74 8.70 -17.45 0.31
N HIS A 75 9.65 -18.31 -0.10
CA HIS A 75 11.06 -17.93 -0.28
C HIS A 75 11.27 -17.05 -1.52
N GLU A 76 10.53 -17.32 -2.60
CA GLU A 76 10.54 -16.47 -3.80
C GLU A 76 10.01 -15.08 -3.46
N LEU A 77 8.88 -15.01 -2.75
CA LEU A 77 8.24 -13.76 -2.37
C LEU A 77 9.14 -12.92 -1.45
N GLU A 78 9.71 -13.53 -0.41
CA GLU A 78 10.61 -12.87 0.53
C GLU A 78 11.83 -12.28 -0.18
N ARG A 79 12.58 -13.09 -0.95
CA ARG A 79 13.71 -12.60 -1.74
C ARG A 79 13.31 -11.51 -2.74
N GLY A 80 12.12 -11.64 -3.33
CA GLY A 80 11.60 -10.68 -4.29
C GLY A 80 11.39 -9.29 -3.68
N VAL A 81 10.68 -9.21 -2.55
CA VAL A 81 10.45 -7.94 -1.87
C VAL A 81 11.75 -7.33 -1.32
N GLU A 82 12.67 -8.16 -0.81
CA GLU A 82 14.00 -7.72 -0.35
C GLU A 82 14.83 -7.10 -1.49
N ALA A 83 14.85 -7.74 -2.65
CA ALA A 83 15.60 -7.25 -3.81
C ALA A 83 15.05 -5.94 -4.38
N ALA A 84 13.73 -5.74 -4.36
CA ALA A 84 13.07 -4.54 -4.88
C ALA A 84 13.05 -3.37 -3.89
N ALA A 85 13.12 -3.65 -2.58
CA ALA A 85 12.98 -2.65 -1.52
C ALA A 85 13.93 -1.46 -1.62
N PRO A 86 15.23 -1.60 -1.96
CA PRO A 86 16.14 -0.45 -2.05
C PRO A 86 15.71 0.60 -3.07
N LEU A 87 15.26 0.18 -4.25
CA LEU A 87 14.80 1.11 -5.29
C LEU A 87 13.52 1.83 -4.89
N LEU A 88 12.58 1.11 -4.24
CA LEU A 88 11.38 1.75 -3.73
C LEU A 88 11.71 2.73 -2.61
N ASN A 89 12.57 2.38 -1.65
CA ASN A 89 12.98 3.31 -0.59
C ASN A 89 13.62 4.57 -1.16
N GLN A 90 14.51 4.44 -2.14
CA GLN A 90 15.12 5.60 -2.82
C GLN A 90 14.03 6.51 -3.43
N PHE A 91 13.07 5.95 -4.16
CA PHE A 91 11.96 6.72 -4.73
C PHE A 91 11.13 7.43 -3.67
N LEU A 92 10.79 6.76 -2.56
CA LEU A 92 10.04 7.36 -1.46
C LEU A 92 10.76 8.55 -0.85
N ASP A 93 12.08 8.43 -0.64
CA ASP A 93 12.89 9.49 -0.06
C ASP A 93 13.05 10.68 -1.03
N GLU A 94 13.23 10.42 -2.33
CA GLU A 94 13.26 11.45 -3.37
C GLU A 94 11.93 12.22 -3.46
N GLU A 95 10.79 11.54 -3.39
CA GLU A 95 9.47 12.17 -3.43
C GLU A 95 9.17 12.99 -2.17
N LEU A 96 9.52 12.49 -0.99
CA LEU A 96 9.40 13.25 0.25
C LEU A 96 10.27 14.50 0.22
N ALA A 97 11.51 14.39 -0.24
CA ALA A 97 12.42 15.54 -0.38
C ALA A 97 11.89 16.57 -1.41
N ARG A 98 11.39 16.11 -2.55
CA ARG A 98 10.78 16.95 -3.60
C ARG A 98 9.60 17.78 -3.07
N LEU A 99 8.78 17.17 -2.20
CA LEU A 99 7.63 17.83 -1.57
C LEU A 99 7.95 18.54 -0.25
N LYS A 100 9.20 18.47 0.21
CA LYS A 100 9.65 19.02 1.51
C LYS A 100 8.87 18.45 2.70
N LEU A 101 8.50 17.17 2.62
CA LEU A 101 7.74 16.47 3.66
C LEU A 101 8.66 15.67 4.59
N ALA A 102 8.34 15.66 5.88
CA ALA A 102 8.99 14.78 6.85
C ALA A 102 8.63 13.29 6.57
N PRO A 103 9.52 12.32 6.91
CA PRO A 103 9.31 10.90 6.62
C PRO A 103 7.99 10.33 7.13
N GLY A 104 7.49 10.75 8.28
CA GLY A 104 6.20 10.32 8.84
C GLY A 104 4.96 10.88 8.11
N LYS A 105 5.13 11.75 7.10
CA LYS A 105 4.04 12.26 6.25
C LYS A 105 3.76 11.38 5.02
N LEU A 106 4.36 10.20 4.97
CA LEU A 106 4.17 9.19 3.93
C LEU A 106 3.04 8.24 4.31
N ALA A 107 2.22 7.84 3.34
CA ALA A 107 1.43 6.62 3.40
C ALA A 107 1.68 5.77 2.15
N LEU A 108 1.55 4.46 2.29
CA LEU A 108 1.68 3.51 1.20
C LEU A 108 0.34 2.83 0.94
N ALA A 109 -0.05 2.71 -0.32
CA ALA A 109 -1.22 1.93 -0.71
C ALA A 109 -0.83 1.01 -1.87
N GLY A 110 -1.00 -0.30 -1.71
CA GLY A 110 -0.60 -1.27 -2.71
C GLY A 110 -1.73 -2.19 -3.14
N PHE A 111 -1.66 -2.66 -4.37
CA PHE A 111 -2.52 -3.71 -4.91
C PHE A 111 -1.69 -4.95 -5.23
N SER A 112 -2.13 -6.13 -4.78
CA SER A 112 -1.50 -7.42 -5.09
C SER A 112 0.00 -7.43 -4.76
N GLN A 113 0.91 -7.56 -5.73
CA GLN A 113 2.36 -7.44 -5.54
C GLN A 113 2.75 -6.09 -4.91
N GLY A 114 2.03 -5.00 -5.21
CA GLY A 114 2.22 -3.70 -4.59
C GLY A 114 1.89 -3.70 -3.10
N THR A 115 0.91 -4.50 -2.65
CA THR A 115 0.64 -4.71 -1.21
C THR A 115 1.84 -5.39 -0.53
N MET A 116 2.43 -6.40 -1.16
CA MET A 116 3.62 -7.08 -0.65
C MET A 116 4.77 -6.09 -0.43
N MET A 117 4.99 -5.20 -1.42
CA MET A 117 6.00 -4.14 -1.33
C MET A 117 5.67 -3.10 -0.26
N SER A 118 4.39 -2.65 -0.18
CA SER A 118 3.95 -1.68 0.82
C SER A 118 4.18 -2.17 2.24
N LEU A 119 3.82 -3.42 2.52
CA LEU A 119 4.02 -4.04 3.82
C LEU A 119 5.52 -4.24 4.10
N HIS A 120 6.28 -4.82 3.15
CA HIS A 120 7.70 -5.09 3.37
C HIS A 120 8.49 -3.81 3.64
N VAL A 121 8.34 -2.79 2.79
CA VAL A 121 9.08 -1.54 2.90
C VAL A 121 8.56 -0.69 4.05
N GLY A 122 7.24 -0.49 4.14
CA GLY A 122 6.64 0.40 5.13
C GLY A 122 6.93 -0.03 6.57
N LEU A 123 6.92 -1.35 6.83
CA LEU A 123 7.23 -1.92 8.15
C LEU A 123 8.71 -1.82 8.53
N ARG A 124 9.61 -1.56 7.59
CA ARG A 124 11.08 -1.53 7.82
C ARG A 124 11.68 -0.13 7.74
N ARG A 125 10.87 0.89 7.51
CA ARG A 125 11.35 2.29 7.54
C ARG A 125 11.67 2.72 8.97
N THR A 126 12.77 3.45 9.13
CA THR A 126 13.22 3.99 10.43
C THR A 126 12.16 4.88 11.08
N VAL A 127 11.49 5.71 10.27
CA VAL A 127 10.29 6.45 10.67
C VAL A 127 9.12 5.77 9.99
N PRO A 128 8.18 5.18 10.75
CA PRO A 128 7.01 4.51 10.19
C PRO A 128 6.19 5.46 9.31
N PRO A 129 5.59 4.97 8.21
CA PRO A 129 4.62 5.76 7.48
C PRO A 129 3.37 6.03 8.34
N ALA A 130 2.64 7.09 8.00
CA ALA A 130 1.39 7.44 8.67
C ALA A 130 0.32 6.33 8.54
N ALA A 131 0.34 5.58 7.44
CA ALA A 131 -0.55 4.46 7.19
C ALA A 131 0.00 3.52 6.12
N ILE A 132 -0.43 2.24 6.15
CA ILE A 132 -0.27 1.29 5.06
C ILE A 132 -1.63 0.73 4.69
N ILE A 133 -1.95 0.71 3.39
CA ILE A 133 -3.14 0.10 2.84
C ILE A 133 -2.73 -1.02 1.89
N GLY A 134 -3.32 -2.19 2.05
CA GLY A 134 -3.12 -3.34 1.18
C GLY A 134 -4.43 -3.84 0.59
N PHE A 135 -4.51 -3.85 -0.74
CA PHE A 135 -5.61 -4.41 -1.50
C PHE A 135 -5.20 -5.75 -2.11
N SER A 136 -5.97 -6.80 -1.90
CA SER A 136 -5.85 -8.13 -2.54
C SER A 136 -4.41 -8.67 -2.56
N GLY A 137 -3.69 -8.54 -1.45
CA GLY A 137 -2.29 -8.96 -1.33
C GLY A 137 -2.04 -9.88 -0.14
N LEU A 138 -0.78 -10.08 0.15
CA LEU A 138 -0.32 -10.91 1.27
C LEU A 138 0.94 -10.34 1.92
N LEU A 139 1.30 -10.87 3.08
CA LEU A 139 2.55 -10.58 3.76
C LEU A 139 3.66 -11.48 3.19
N ALA A 140 4.50 -10.92 2.32
CA ALA A 140 5.53 -11.67 1.57
C ALA A 140 6.79 -12.00 2.40
N SER A 141 6.98 -11.33 3.52
CA SER A 141 8.08 -11.61 4.46
C SER A 141 7.61 -11.40 5.90
N PRO A 142 8.17 -12.08 6.89
CA PRO A 142 7.80 -11.88 8.29
C PRO A 142 7.90 -10.40 8.69
N PRO A 143 7.02 -9.88 9.56
CA PRO A 143 7.18 -8.54 10.10
C PRO A 143 8.48 -8.44 10.89
N PRO A 144 9.12 -7.26 10.95
CA PRO A 144 10.35 -7.09 11.72
C PRO A 144 10.09 -7.37 13.19
N LYS A 145 11.07 -8.03 13.83
CA LYS A 145 11.02 -8.26 15.28
C LYS A 145 11.26 -6.94 16.00
N ALA A 146 10.31 -6.55 16.85
CA ALA A 146 10.38 -5.41 17.75
C ALA A 146 10.77 -4.06 17.06
N GLN A 147 9.79 -3.35 16.54
CA GLN A 147 9.91 -1.91 16.27
C GLN A 147 9.29 -1.11 17.42
N ALA A 148 9.86 0.06 17.70
CA ALA A 148 9.35 0.97 18.75
C ALA A 148 7.94 1.50 18.42
N ALA A 149 7.55 1.53 17.15
CA ALA A 149 6.20 1.88 16.69
C ALA A 149 5.92 1.19 15.34
N MET A 150 4.73 0.62 15.22
CA MET A 150 4.22 0.06 13.95
C MET A 150 3.22 1.03 13.34
N PRO A 151 3.20 1.22 12.02
CA PRO A 151 2.17 2.03 11.36
C PRO A 151 0.80 1.34 11.48
N PRO A 152 -0.29 2.12 11.50
CA PRO A 152 -1.61 1.55 11.32
C PRO A 152 -1.78 0.96 9.91
N ILE A 153 -2.51 -0.15 9.81
CA ILE A 153 -2.65 -0.92 8.58
C ILE A 153 -4.12 -1.21 8.29
N LEU A 154 -4.54 -0.99 7.05
CA LEU A 154 -5.82 -1.47 6.52
C LEU A 154 -5.56 -2.50 5.43
N LEU A 155 -6.17 -3.67 5.53
CA LEU A 155 -6.15 -4.71 4.50
C LEU A 155 -7.55 -4.92 3.94
N THR A 156 -7.70 -4.96 2.62
CA THR A 156 -8.97 -5.31 1.97
C THR A 156 -8.78 -6.44 0.97
N HIS A 157 -9.76 -7.34 0.85
CA HIS A 157 -9.64 -8.52 0.00
C HIS A 157 -11.00 -9.02 -0.45
N GLY A 158 -11.09 -9.56 -1.65
CA GLY A 158 -12.27 -10.27 -2.13
C GLY A 158 -12.32 -11.71 -1.59
N ASP A 159 -13.47 -12.17 -1.13
CA ASP A 159 -13.63 -13.53 -0.60
C ASP A 159 -13.62 -14.61 -1.70
N ALA A 160 -13.87 -14.21 -2.96
CA ALA A 160 -13.81 -15.06 -4.15
C ALA A 160 -12.51 -14.86 -4.96
N ASP A 161 -11.45 -14.31 -4.36
CA ASP A 161 -10.16 -14.11 -5.02
C ASP A 161 -9.49 -15.45 -5.35
N SER A 162 -9.36 -15.73 -6.65
CA SER A 162 -8.76 -16.97 -7.17
C SER A 162 -7.26 -16.85 -7.45
N VAL A 163 -6.67 -15.64 -7.31
CA VAL A 163 -5.24 -15.38 -7.52
C VAL A 163 -4.49 -15.48 -6.20
N ILE A 164 -4.96 -14.74 -5.20
CA ILE A 164 -4.46 -14.79 -3.82
C ILE A 164 -5.65 -15.10 -2.91
N PRO A 165 -5.73 -16.29 -2.32
CA PRO A 165 -6.85 -16.64 -1.44
C PRO A 165 -7.01 -15.67 -0.26
N ALA A 166 -8.23 -15.31 0.09
CA ALA A 166 -8.52 -14.36 1.18
C ALA A 166 -7.91 -14.76 2.54
N GLN A 167 -7.66 -16.05 2.75
CA GLN A 167 -6.96 -16.58 3.92
C GLN A 167 -5.56 -15.96 4.08
N ALA A 168 -4.91 -15.55 2.98
CA ALA A 168 -3.60 -14.91 3.04
C ALA A 168 -3.69 -13.52 3.71
N MET A 169 -4.77 -12.75 3.47
CA MET A 169 -5.04 -11.49 4.16
C MET A 169 -5.28 -11.72 5.66
N LEU A 170 -6.10 -12.71 6.02
CA LEU A 170 -6.39 -13.01 7.42
C LEU A 170 -5.12 -13.45 8.17
N LEU A 171 -4.30 -14.28 7.54
CA LEU A 171 -3.00 -14.68 8.10
C LEU A 171 -2.06 -13.47 8.28
N ALA A 172 -2.02 -12.58 7.28
CA ALA A 172 -1.24 -11.33 7.37
C ALA A 172 -1.73 -10.46 8.54
N ALA A 173 -3.04 -10.27 8.69
CA ALA A 173 -3.62 -9.50 9.79
C ALA A 173 -3.25 -10.09 11.17
N MET A 174 -3.33 -11.42 11.31
CA MET A 174 -2.93 -12.11 12.55
C MET A 174 -1.44 -11.91 12.86
N GLN A 175 -0.56 -12.09 11.87
CA GLN A 175 0.90 -11.96 12.06
C GLN A 175 1.30 -10.51 12.38
N LEU A 176 0.70 -9.54 11.70
CA LEU A 176 0.94 -8.12 11.93
C LEU A 176 0.42 -7.68 13.31
N GLY A 177 -0.77 -8.14 13.70
CA GLY A 177 -1.32 -7.90 15.05
C GLY A 177 -0.45 -8.50 16.14
N ALA A 178 0.06 -9.72 15.95
CA ALA A 178 0.99 -10.37 16.87
C ALA A 178 2.34 -9.63 16.98
N ALA A 179 2.74 -8.89 15.94
CA ALA A 179 3.91 -8.02 15.94
C ALA A 179 3.63 -6.61 16.53
N GLY A 180 2.40 -6.34 16.99
CA GLY A 180 2.01 -5.09 17.64
C GLY A 180 1.43 -4.02 16.70
N ALA A 181 1.13 -4.34 15.44
CA ALA A 181 0.46 -3.41 14.55
C ALA A 181 -1.04 -3.33 14.84
N GLN A 182 -1.61 -2.12 14.71
CA GLN A 182 -3.06 -1.94 14.63
C GLN A 182 -3.51 -2.30 13.21
N VAL A 183 -4.26 -3.39 13.06
CA VAL A 183 -4.72 -3.87 11.75
C VAL A 183 -6.24 -3.85 11.70
N GLN A 184 -6.76 -3.10 10.74
CA GLN A 184 -8.15 -3.19 10.32
C GLN A 184 -8.20 -4.00 9.02
N TRP A 185 -9.30 -4.71 8.79
CA TRP A 185 -9.46 -5.46 7.55
C TRP A 185 -10.92 -5.45 7.07
N HIS A 186 -11.09 -5.59 5.77
CA HIS A 186 -12.37 -5.69 5.08
C HIS A 186 -12.35 -6.86 4.11
N LEU A 187 -13.38 -7.71 4.18
CA LEU A 187 -13.58 -8.81 3.25
C LEU A 187 -14.81 -8.50 2.38
N ALA A 188 -14.58 -8.33 1.08
CA ALA A 188 -15.62 -7.97 0.12
C ALA A 188 -16.33 -9.23 -0.42
N PRO A 189 -17.64 -9.43 -0.12
CA PRO A 189 -18.37 -10.62 -0.54
C PRO A 189 -18.50 -10.73 -2.05
N GLY A 190 -18.22 -11.91 -2.61
CA GLY A 190 -18.33 -12.22 -4.03
C GLY A 190 -17.29 -11.52 -4.93
N MET A 191 -16.38 -10.75 -4.34
CA MET A 191 -15.34 -10.05 -5.10
C MET A 191 -14.16 -10.97 -5.39
N GLY A 192 -13.67 -10.93 -6.65
CA GLY A 192 -12.44 -11.58 -7.08
C GLY A 192 -11.18 -10.79 -6.73
N HIS A 193 -10.10 -10.99 -7.54
CA HIS A 193 -8.83 -10.27 -7.39
C HIS A 193 -8.98 -8.83 -7.87
N GLY A 194 -9.26 -7.90 -6.96
CA GLY A 194 -9.56 -6.51 -7.30
C GLY A 194 -9.75 -5.60 -6.07
N ILE A 195 -10.21 -4.39 -6.30
CA ILE A 195 -10.53 -3.40 -5.28
C ILE A 195 -12.01 -3.08 -5.36
N ASP A 196 -12.75 -3.38 -4.31
CA ASP A 196 -14.18 -3.11 -4.24
C ASP A 196 -14.47 -1.65 -3.82
N PRO A 197 -15.68 -1.11 -4.15
CA PRO A 197 -16.02 0.27 -3.81
C PRO A 197 -16.02 0.55 -2.30
N ALA A 198 -16.43 -0.41 -1.47
CA ALA A 198 -16.44 -0.24 -0.01
C ALA A 198 -15.01 -0.19 0.54
N GLY A 199 -14.13 -1.12 0.12
CA GLY A 199 -12.72 -1.10 0.48
C GLY A 199 -12.01 0.17 0.03
N MET A 200 -12.37 0.70 -1.15
CA MET A 200 -11.87 1.99 -1.65
C MET A 200 -12.29 3.16 -0.75
N ALA A 201 -13.56 3.20 -0.35
CA ALA A 201 -14.07 4.25 0.53
C ALA A 201 -13.44 4.17 1.92
N MET A 202 -13.34 2.96 2.49
CA MET A 202 -12.67 2.71 3.77
C MET A 202 -11.20 3.16 3.75
N ALA A 203 -10.49 2.92 2.65
CA ALA A 203 -9.10 3.34 2.49
C ALA A 203 -8.95 4.87 2.53
N GLY A 204 -9.84 5.60 1.88
CA GLY A 204 -9.86 7.08 1.92
C GLY A 204 -10.08 7.60 3.35
N GLU A 205 -11.07 7.03 4.06
CA GLU A 205 -11.37 7.40 5.46
C GLU A 205 -10.22 7.04 6.40
N PHE A 206 -9.63 5.86 6.21
CA PHE A 206 -8.49 5.42 6.99
C PHE A 206 -7.30 6.38 6.83
N LEU A 207 -6.99 6.81 5.60
CA LEU A 207 -5.97 7.82 5.34
C LEU A 207 -6.29 9.15 6.02
N ASN A 208 -7.54 9.62 5.93
CA ASN A 208 -7.98 10.86 6.56
C ASN A 208 -7.80 10.82 8.09
N LEU A 209 -8.21 9.73 8.72
CA LEU A 209 -8.04 9.53 10.16
C LEU A 209 -6.57 9.45 10.55
N ALA A 210 -5.73 8.72 9.78
CA ALA A 210 -4.30 8.63 10.01
C ALA A 210 -3.61 9.99 9.93
N PHE A 211 -3.90 10.76 8.88
CA PHE A 211 -3.29 12.08 8.66
C PHE A 211 -3.72 13.13 9.66
N THR A 212 -4.88 12.95 10.29
CA THR A 212 -5.40 13.85 11.32
C THR A 212 -5.13 13.36 12.75
N GLY A 213 -4.42 12.24 12.93
CA GLY A 213 -4.12 11.66 14.25
C GLY A 213 -5.34 11.15 15.01
N ARG A 214 -6.40 10.76 14.30
CA ARG A 214 -7.68 10.32 14.90
C ARG A 214 -7.92 8.81 14.82
N LEU A 215 -7.00 8.03 14.27
CA LEU A 215 -7.14 6.56 14.19
C LEU A 215 -7.22 5.89 15.56
N GLU A 216 -6.51 6.42 16.57
CA GLU A 216 -6.52 5.85 17.93
C GLU A 216 -7.84 6.08 18.69
N SER A 217 -8.62 7.08 18.27
CA SER A 217 -9.91 7.44 18.88
C SER A 217 -11.12 6.87 18.13
N ALA A 218 -10.95 6.42 16.91
CA ALA A 218 -11.99 5.78 16.12
C ALA A 218 -11.98 4.29 16.46
N GLY A 219 -12.91 3.82 17.31
CA GLY A 219 -13.31 2.42 17.30
C GLY A 219 -13.61 1.97 15.87
N GLU A 220 -13.78 0.67 15.65
CA GLU A 220 -14.00 0.04 14.34
C GLU A 220 -14.69 0.95 13.31
N ILE A 221 -14.04 1.17 12.16
CA ILE A 221 -14.67 1.91 11.06
C ILE A 221 -15.87 1.07 10.60
N HIS A 222 -17.07 1.44 11.00
CA HIS A 222 -18.29 0.81 10.52
C HIS A 222 -18.49 1.24 9.07
N CYS A 223 -18.43 0.28 8.14
CA CYS A 223 -18.94 0.50 6.79
C CYS A 223 -20.46 0.73 6.91
N PRO A 224 -21.01 1.86 6.44
CA PRO A 224 -22.45 1.99 6.32
C PRO A 224 -22.91 0.96 5.28
N VAL A 225 -23.60 -0.07 5.76
CA VAL A 225 -24.32 -1.02 4.91
C VAL A 225 -25.47 -0.22 4.29
N ALA A 226 -25.41 -0.02 2.97
CA ALA A 226 -26.50 0.56 2.19
C ALA A 226 -27.61 -0.47 1.96
#